data_160c52ef301a53a5b211db989e49a043
#
_entry.id   160c52ef301a53a5b211db989e49a043
#
_cell.length_a   1.000
_cell.length_b   1.000
_cell.length_c   1.000
_cell.angle_alpha   90.00
_cell.angle_beta   90.00
_cell.angle_gamma   90.00
#
_symmetry.space_group_name_H-M   'P 1'
#
loop_
_entity.id
_entity.type
_entity.pdbx_description
1 polymer ?
#
loop_
_entity_poly.entity_id
_entity_poly.type
_entity_poly.pdbx_seq_one_letter_code
_entity_poly.pdbx_strand_id
1 'polypeptide(L)'
;MLWGVDRVDGKVSTGNSSSSLSCSGQQSVTMTVEKMDPVEVFAAGEKGRGLRVTKEMSAGDVVFAEASFAAVVFDSLSLQVCHSCFRRQANPHRCAQCKFAYYCDRTCQRAAWDEHKQECSAIKKIGKAPNENVRLVARILWRIQKDTGLVSDAQLTTLDLLEDHLSKMSPEDLKELKVDVQHFYNYWPKKSKPVGEDYVSHLFGVINCNGFTLSDQRGLQAVGVGLFPNLCLVNHDCWPNCTVILNPGNQTALDASFHSKRRIELRALGKISEGEELTVSYVDFLNVSKDRQRLLKQQYYFDCKCEHCTSGIKDDLMTAVRDTDGHKPSADVVKAVTDFSLQALVKIEEARTKGNFHEVVKICRESLEKQDPVFGGTNLHLLRVLSTASEVLSFLQQFTEAAGYAQRMVDGYTKLYHPNNAQLGMAIMRAGVTHWHAGLIEAAHGLICSAYAILIITHGAHHPITKDLEVIRTQTEMELCLFKQNELVYRSMREAVLSDKPMMHAGEQIKTTS
;
A
#
# COMPACT_ATOMS: atom_id res chain seq x y z
N MET A 1 -1.17 -1.81 4.62
CA MET A 1 -2.48 -2.47 4.55
C MET A 1 -2.98 -2.44 3.12
N LEU A 2 -2.61 -3.38 2.30
CA LEU A 2 -3.13 -3.60 0.95
C LEU A 2 -2.94 -5.09 0.66
N TRP A 3 -3.82 -5.90 1.21
CA TRP A 3 -4.08 -7.25 0.75
C TRP A 3 -5.45 -7.23 0.08
N GLY A 4 -5.47 -7.00 -1.21
CA GLY A 4 -6.58 -7.24 -2.09
C GLY A 4 -6.13 -8.26 -3.12
N VAL A 5 -6.12 -9.52 -2.76
CA VAL A 5 -6.19 -10.61 -3.73
C VAL A 5 -7.59 -11.18 -3.56
N ASP A 6 -8.45 -10.83 -4.52
CA ASP A 6 -9.81 -11.34 -4.62
C ASP A 6 -9.79 -12.87 -4.72
N ARG A 7 -10.30 -13.54 -3.69
CA ARG A 7 -10.90 -14.87 -3.86
C ARG A 7 -12.40 -14.70 -3.97
N VAL A 8 -12.90 -14.80 -5.16
CA VAL A 8 -14.32 -14.98 -5.44
C VAL A 8 -14.61 -16.47 -5.36
N ASP A 9 -15.27 -16.92 -4.29
CA ASP A 9 -16.06 -18.14 -4.33
C ASP A 9 -17.31 -17.93 -3.48
N GLY A 10 -18.44 -17.97 -4.18
CA GLY A 10 -19.75 -17.84 -3.59
C GLY A 10 -20.26 -19.15 -2.99
N LYS A 11 -20.88 -19.05 -1.84
CA LYS A 11 -22.12 -19.78 -1.53
C LYS A 11 -22.79 -19.24 -0.27
N VAL A 12 -24.02 -18.84 -0.44
CA VAL A 12 -24.98 -18.46 0.61
C VAL A 12 -25.49 -19.71 1.31
N SER A 13 -25.48 -19.70 2.66
CA SER A 13 -26.48 -20.45 3.41
C SER A 13 -26.76 -19.78 4.76
N THR A 14 -28.03 -19.60 5.01
CA THR A 14 -28.68 -19.01 6.17
C THR A 14 -28.73 -19.99 7.34
N GLY A 15 -28.58 -19.49 8.58
CA GLY A 15 -28.90 -20.27 9.77
C GLY A 15 -28.81 -19.44 11.04
N ASN A 16 -29.96 -19.02 11.55
CA ASN A 16 -30.17 -18.41 12.86
C ASN A 16 -29.89 -19.37 14.00
N SER A 17 -29.28 -18.91 15.08
CA SER A 17 -29.84 -19.13 16.43
C SER A 17 -29.05 -18.40 17.51
N SER A 18 -29.80 -17.74 18.36
CA SER A 18 -29.45 -16.98 19.54
C SER A 18 -29.13 -17.88 20.75
N SER A 19 -28.13 -17.50 21.55
CA SER A 19 -28.21 -17.72 23.02
C SER A 19 -27.28 -16.77 23.76
N SER A 20 -27.87 -16.01 24.65
CA SER A 20 -27.27 -15.07 25.60
C SER A 20 -26.63 -15.82 26.78
N LEU A 21 -25.43 -15.43 27.18
CA LEU A 21 -24.94 -15.66 28.55
C LEU A 21 -24.16 -14.42 29.01
N SER A 22 -24.70 -13.77 30.02
CA SER A 22 -24.13 -12.69 30.78
C SER A 22 -23.05 -13.17 31.73
N CYS A 23 -21.90 -12.52 31.78
CA CYS A 23 -21.02 -12.60 32.94
C CYS A 23 -20.45 -11.22 33.26
N SER A 24 -20.89 -10.69 34.40
CA SER A 24 -20.46 -9.45 35.01
C SER A 24 -19.13 -9.66 35.76
N GLY A 25 -18.18 -8.79 35.51
CA GLY A 25 -16.95 -8.70 36.30
C GLY A 25 -16.18 -7.45 35.90
N GLN A 26 -16.63 -6.25 36.36
CA GLN A 26 -15.87 -5.03 36.26
C GLN A 26 -14.69 -5.06 37.23
N GLN A 27 -13.50 -5.38 36.71
CA GLN A 27 -12.24 -4.96 37.33
C GLN A 27 -11.87 -3.62 36.70
N SER A 28 -11.89 -2.56 37.50
CA SER A 28 -11.33 -1.25 37.15
C SER A 28 -9.82 -1.39 37.05
N VAL A 29 -9.33 -1.62 35.84
CA VAL A 29 -7.92 -1.51 35.51
C VAL A 29 -7.64 0.01 35.44
N THR A 30 -6.94 0.55 36.45
CA THR A 30 -6.33 1.87 36.39
C THR A 30 -5.30 1.84 35.24
N MET A 31 -5.70 2.35 34.08
CA MET A 31 -4.80 2.55 32.94
C MET A 31 -3.76 3.60 33.36
N THR A 32 -2.52 3.18 33.56
CA THR A 32 -1.38 4.10 33.46
C THR A 32 -1.37 4.66 32.04
N VAL A 33 -1.49 5.99 31.92
CA VAL A 33 -1.49 6.68 30.62
C VAL A 33 -0.08 6.53 30.04
N GLU A 34 0.07 5.63 29.07
CA GLU A 34 1.32 5.44 28.34
C GLU A 34 1.45 6.58 27.33
N LYS A 35 2.48 7.40 27.47
CA LYS A 35 2.74 8.58 26.63
C LYS A 35 4.05 8.41 25.86
N MET A 36 3.98 8.81 24.60
CA MET A 36 5.15 9.02 23.73
C MET A 36 4.93 10.34 22.99
N ASP A 37 5.72 11.39 23.28
CA ASP A 37 5.52 12.68 22.59
C ASP A 37 5.56 12.50 21.06
N PRO A 38 4.55 12.95 20.30
CA PRO A 38 3.37 13.74 20.69
C PRO A 38 2.06 12.93 20.83
N VAL A 39 2.08 11.66 21.22
CA VAL A 39 0.89 10.80 21.27
C VAL A 39 0.68 10.16 22.63
N GLU A 40 -0.58 9.87 22.94
CA GLU A 40 -0.98 9.09 24.11
C GLU A 40 -2.06 8.07 23.77
N VAL A 41 -2.08 6.96 24.51
CA VAL A 41 -3.13 5.94 24.41
C VAL A 41 -4.36 6.41 25.15
N PHE A 42 -5.53 6.21 24.55
CA PHE A 42 -6.82 6.54 25.18
C PHE A 42 -7.86 5.45 24.88
N ALA A 43 -8.95 5.46 25.65
CA ALA A 43 -10.10 4.59 25.40
C ALA A 43 -10.99 5.21 24.31
N ALA A 44 -11.01 4.58 23.13
CA ALA A 44 -11.73 5.05 21.95
C ALA A 44 -13.16 4.47 21.85
N GLY A 45 -13.79 4.18 22.98
CA GLY A 45 -15.16 3.63 23.04
C GLY A 45 -15.26 2.23 22.41
N GLU A 46 -16.19 2.06 21.47
CA GLU A 46 -16.39 0.75 20.78
C GLU A 46 -15.19 0.28 19.95
N LYS A 47 -14.26 1.17 19.60
CA LYS A 47 -13.02 0.84 18.89
C LYS A 47 -11.94 0.26 19.84
N GLY A 48 -12.19 0.22 21.15
CA GLY A 48 -11.24 -0.25 22.14
C GLY A 48 -10.20 0.82 22.49
N ARG A 49 -8.91 0.51 22.29
CA ARG A 49 -7.81 1.48 22.49
C ARG A 49 -7.54 2.24 21.19
N GLY A 50 -7.12 3.50 21.32
CA GLY A 50 -6.69 4.32 20.20
C GLY A 50 -5.54 5.23 20.59
N LEU A 51 -5.00 5.95 19.62
CA LEU A 51 -4.01 6.99 19.82
C LEU A 51 -4.64 8.37 19.55
N ARG A 52 -4.30 9.36 20.36
CA ARG A 52 -4.61 10.76 20.11
C ARG A 52 -3.37 11.63 20.27
N VAL A 53 -3.35 12.79 19.62
CA VAL A 53 -2.24 13.71 19.73
C VAL A 53 -2.33 14.53 21.03
N THR A 54 -1.16 14.83 21.63
CA THR A 54 -1.03 15.67 22.84
C THR A 54 -0.67 17.12 22.53
N LYS A 55 -0.53 17.46 21.27
CA LYS A 55 -0.29 18.81 20.74
C LYS A 55 -0.79 18.91 19.30
N GLU A 56 -1.05 20.13 18.83
CA GLU A 56 -1.45 20.39 17.45
C GLU A 56 -0.39 19.90 16.46
N MET A 57 -0.84 19.29 15.35
CA MET A 57 -0.01 18.82 14.23
C MET A 57 -0.42 19.51 12.93
N SER A 58 0.53 19.72 12.03
CA SER A 58 0.32 20.28 10.69
C SER A 58 0.43 19.22 9.60
N ALA A 59 -0.11 19.53 8.40
CA ALA A 59 0.04 18.65 7.23
C ALA A 59 1.50 18.34 6.94
N GLY A 60 1.82 17.06 6.80
CA GLY A 60 3.17 16.58 6.53
C GLY A 60 4.05 16.34 7.76
N ASP A 61 3.58 16.68 8.96
CA ASP A 61 4.32 16.35 10.18
C ASP A 61 4.40 14.84 10.38
N VAL A 62 5.55 14.38 10.86
CA VAL A 62 5.72 13.00 11.32
C VAL A 62 5.19 12.91 12.75
N VAL A 63 4.06 12.26 12.93
CA VAL A 63 3.46 12.06 14.25
C VAL A 63 4.37 11.18 15.10
N PHE A 64 4.73 10.03 14.59
CA PHE A 64 5.81 9.20 15.12
C PHE A 64 6.37 8.28 14.02
N ALA A 65 7.48 7.64 14.34
CA ALA A 65 8.08 6.66 13.47
C ALA A 65 8.54 5.45 14.27
N GLU A 66 8.28 4.26 13.73
CA GLU A 66 8.51 3.00 14.41
C GLU A 66 9.31 2.02 13.54
N ALA A 67 10.32 1.37 14.14
CA ALA A 67 11.03 0.26 13.51
C ALA A 67 10.22 -1.03 13.67
N SER A 68 10.20 -1.89 12.65
CA SER A 68 9.47 -3.17 12.75
C SER A 68 9.89 -3.97 13.96
N PHE A 69 8.94 -4.46 14.73
CA PHE A 69 9.20 -5.44 15.78
C PHE A 69 9.76 -6.74 15.17
N ALA A 70 9.12 -7.23 14.13
CA ALA A 70 9.61 -8.30 13.25
C ALA A 70 9.11 -8.06 11.84
N ALA A 71 9.84 -8.54 10.83
CA ALA A 71 9.39 -8.46 9.45
C ALA A 71 10.03 -9.56 8.59
N VAL A 72 9.33 -9.99 7.54
CA VAL A 72 9.79 -11.00 6.59
C VAL A 72 9.48 -10.59 5.16
N VAL A 73 10.33 -11.01 4.23
CA VAL A 73 10.09 -10.89 2.79
C VAL A 73 9.07 -11.95 2.37
N PHE A 74 8.17 -11.65 1.44
CA PHE A 74 7.26 -12.62 0.86
C PHE A 74 8.01 -13.77 0.17
N ASP A 75 7.51 -14.97 0.29
CA ASP A 75 8.17 -16.17 -0.26
C ASP A 75 8.34 -16.08 -1.77
N SER A 76 7.34 -15.57 -2.48
CA SER A 76 7.37 -15.37 -3.93
C SER A 76 8.46 -14.41 -4.40
N LEU A 77 8.95 -13.52 -3.52
CA LEU A 77 9.95 -12.50 -3.82
C LEU A 77 11.30 -12.75 -3.15
N SER A 78 11.47 -13.88 -2.47
CA SER A 78 12.68 -14.21 -1.70
C SER A 78 13.97 -14.14 -2.52
N LEU A 79 13.91 -14.42 -3.83
CA LEU A 79 15.06 -14.41 -4.74
C LEU A 79 15.42 -12.99 -5.26
N GLN A 80 14.54 -12.01 -5.11
CA GLN A 80 14.67 -10.69 -5.73
C GLN A 80 14.79 -9.57 -4.71
N VAL A 81 14.51 -9.85 -3.43
CA VAL A 81 14.42 -8.85 -2.37
C VAL A 81 15.44 -9.15 -1.28
N CYS A 82 16.13 -8.12 -0.84
CA CYS A 82 17.06 -8.23 0.29
C CYS A 82 16.31 -8.47 1.60
N HIS A 83 16.61 -9.55 2.30
CA HIS A 83 15.97 -9.92 3.58
C HIS A 83 16.40 -9.03 4.77
N SER A 84 17.29 -8.05 4.53
CA SER A 84 17.67 -7.04 5.50
C SER A 84 16.95 -5.73 5.28
N CYS A 85 17.19 -5.08 4.14
CA CYS A 85 16.71 -3.73 3.85
C CYS A 85 15.46 -3.66 2.94
N PHE A 86 14.94 -4.80 2.51
CA PHE A 86 13.74 -4.95 1.66
C PHE A 86 13.83 -4.27 0.27
N ARG A 87 15.04 -3.94 -0.18
CA ARG A 87 15.27 -3.46 -1.54
C ARG A 87 15.20 -4.58 -2.55
N ARG A 88 14.59 -4.29 -3.68
CA ARG A 88 14.73 -5.16 -4.87
C ARG A 88 16.15 -5.07 -5.41
N GLN A 89 16.67 -6.22 -5.82
CA GLN A 89 18.01 -6.38 -6.36
C GLN A 89 17.97 -7.29 -7.58
N ALA A 90 18.73 -6.93 -8.62
CA ALA A 90 18.85 -7.79 -9.80
C ALA A 90 19.62 -9.09 -9.48
N ASN A 91 20.68 -8.98 -8.67
CA ASN A 91 21.55 -10.12 -8.32
C ASN A 91 21.89 -10.12 -6.81
N PRO A 92 20.94 -10.45 -5.93
CA PRO A 92 21.22 -10.48 -4.50
C PRO A 92 22.07 -11.68 -4.10
N HIS A 93 22.90 -11.52 -3.07
CA HIS A 93 23.79 -12.56 -2.56
C HIS A 93 23.04 -13.49 -1.61
N ARG A 94 23.07 -14.78 -1.92
CA ARG A 94 22.39 -15.83 -1.14
C ARG A 94 23.18 -16.19 0.13
N CYS A 95 22.48 -16.41 1.24
CA CYS A 95 23.07 -16.96 2.45
C CYS A 95 23.64 -18.37 2.17
N ALA A 96 24.96 -18.54 2.38
CA ALA A 96 25.64 -19.80 2.10
C ALA A 96 25.16 -20.97 3.01
N GLN A 97 24.66 -20.66 4.21
CA GLN A 97 24.23 -21.65 5.20
C GLN A 97 22.82 -22.22 4.90
N CYS A 98 21.78 -21.37 4.93
CA CYS A 98 20.40 -21.82 4.73
C CYS A 98 19.98 -21.90 3.25
N LYS A 99 20.70 -21.23 2.36
CA LYS A 99 20.41 -21.14 0.92
C LYS A 99 19.01 -20.59 0.59
N PHE A 100 18.39 -19.88 1.54
CA PHE A 100 17.06 -19.30 1.40
C PHE A 100 17.09 -17.78 1.38
N ALA A 101 17.71 -17.13 2.39
CA ALA A 101 17.73 -15.68 2.49
C ALA A 101 18.73 -15.04 1.52
N TYR A 102 18.35 -13.87 0.96
CA TYR A 102 19.16 -13.11 0.02
C TYR A 102 19.41 -11.68 0.53
N TYR A 103 20.55 -11.10 0.17
CA TYR A 103 21.03 -9.82 0.67
C TYR A 103 21.66 -8.98 -0.45
N CYS A 104 21.64 -7.65 -0.35
CA CYS A 104 22.36 -6.77 -1.26
C CYS A 104 23.85 -7.14 -1.30
N ASP A 105 24.45 -7.28 -0.12
CA ASP A 105 25.88 -7.52 0.10
C ASP A 105 26.13 -8.13 1.49
N ARG A 106 27.42 -8.24 1.83
CA ARG A 106 27.85 -8.72 3.16
C ARG A 106 27.47 -7.76 4.30
N THR A 107 27.30 -6.47 4.03
CA THR A 107 26.90 -5.47 5.03
C THR A 107 25.45 -5.71 5.44
N CYS A 108 24.53 -5.83 4.46
CA CYS A 108 23.14 -6.21 4.71
C CYS A 108 23.03 -7.56 5.43
N GLN A 109 23.84 -8.56 5.03
CA GLN A 109 23.82 -9.87 5.69
C GLN A 109 24.27 -9.80 7.15
N ARG A 110 25.32 -9.03 7.46
CA ARG A 110 25.78 -8.82 8.85
C ARG A 110 24.75 -8.07 9.66
N ALA A 111 24.16 -7.02 9.10
CA ALA A 111 23.12 -6.24 9.78
C ALA A 111 21.90 -7.09 10.16
N ALA A 112 21.50 -8.03 9.29
CA ALA A 112 20.36 -8.92 9.54
C ALA A 112 20.72 -10.14 10.41
N TRP A 113 22.00 -10.38 10.72
CA TRP A 113 22.42 -11.66 11.31
C TRP A 113 21.76 -11.97 12.63
N ASP A 114 21.56 -10.97 13.47
CA ASP A 114 20.93 -11.16 14.77
C ASP A 114 19.47 -11.63 14.70
N GLU A 115 18.74 -11.21 13.67
CA GLU A 115 17.39 -11.68 13.39
C GLU A 115 17.40 -13.02 12.62
N HIS A 116 18.39 -13.21 11.72
CA HIS A 116 18.44 -14.34 10.81
C HIS A 116 19.07 -15.62 11.39
N LYS A 117 19.97 -15.53 12.36
CA LYS A 117 20.77 -16.69 12.84
C LYS A 117 19.93 -17.87 13.31
N GLN A 118 18.81 -17.62 14.00
CA GLN A 118 17.90 -18.66 14.47
C GLN A 118 17.13 -19.27 13.29
N GLU A 119 16.55 -18.42 12.45
CA GLU A 119 15.88 -18.79 11.21
C GLU A 119 16.81 -19.59 10.29
N CYS A 120 18.05 -19.11 10.09
CA CYS A 120 19.07 -19.77 9.29
C CYS A 120 19.33 -21.22 9.75
N SER A 121 19.48 -21.41 11.05
CA SER A 121 19.72 -22.73 11.65
C SER A 121 18.51 -23.65 11.50
N ALA A 122 17.29 -23.12 11.68
CA ALA A 122 16.06 -23.86 11.53
C ALA A 122 15.85 -24.32 10.08
N ILE A 123 15.97 -23.41 9.11
CA ILE A 123 15.83 -23.71 7.67
C ILE A 123 16.89 -24.74 7.23
N LYS A 124 18.16 -24.56 7.67
CA LYS A 124 19.24 -25.51 7.34
C LYS A 124 18.93 -26.91 7.85
N LYS A 125 18.34 -27.02 9.03
CA LYS A 125 18.01 -28.32 9.64
C LYS A 125 16.87 -29.02 8.92
N ILE A 126 15.84 -28.28 8.50
CA ILE A 126 14.63 -28.83 7.87
C ILE A 126 14.84 -28.99 6.34
N GLY A 127 15.76 -28.22 5.76
CA GLY A 127 16.04 -28.23 4.31
C GLY A 127 15.07 -27.38 3.47
N LYS A 128 14.03 -26.80 4.10
CA LYS A 128 13.00 -25.97 3.45
C LYS A 128 12.59 -24.83 4.37
N ALA A 129 12.37 -23.64 3.81
CA ALA A 129 11.73 -22.54 4.54
C ALA A 129 10.21 -22.76 4.61
N PRO A 130 9.57 -22.48 5.75
CA PRO A 130 8.12 -22.41 5.83
C PRO A 130 7.61 -21.09 5.21
N ASN A 131 6.28 -20.95 5.09
CA ASN A 131 5.67 -19.73 4.58
C ASN A 131 6.00 -18.48 5.43
N GLU A 132 5.73 -17.30 4.87
CA GLU A 132 6.04 -16.01 5.52
C GLU A 132 5.36 -15.86 6.88
N ASN A 133 4.13 -16.31 7.09
CA ASN A 133 3.43 -16.20 8.37
C ASN A 133 4.15 -16.99 9.47
N VAL A 134 4.51 -18.23 9.20
CA VAL A 134 5.28 -19.06 10.13
C VAL A 134 6.64 -18.45 10.45
N ARG A 135 7.33 -17.88 9.44
CA ARG A 135 8.61 -17.20 9.64
C ARG A 135 8.46 -15.94 10.49
N LEU A 136 7.38 -15.17 10.27
CA LEU A 136 7.13 -13.95 11.03
C LEU A 136 6.83 -14.26 12.50
N VAL A 137 5.95 -15.20 12.80
CA VAL A 137 5.66 -15.65 14.18
C VAL A 137 6.94 -16.16 14.86
N ALA A 138 7.75 -16.96 14.17
CA ALA A 138 9.01 -17.45 14.72
C ALA A 138 9.99 -16.29 15.04
N ARG A 139 10.11 -15.29 14.17
CA ARG A 139 10.94 -14.09 14.42
C ARG A 139 10.45 -13.28 15.60
N ILE A 140 9.12 -13.11 15.73
CA ILE A 140 8.51 -12.46 16.90
C ILE A 140 8.92 -13.19 18.19
N LEU A 141 8.74 -14.51 18.24
CA LEU A 141 9.06 -15.31 19.40
C LEU A 141 10.56 -15.32 19.75
N TRP A 142 11.44 -15.42 18.75
CA TRP A 142 12.89 -15.32 19.01
C TRP A 142 13.28 -13.95 19.55
N ARG A 143 12.63 -12.88 19.10
CA ARG A 143 12.86 -11.55 19.64
C ARG A 143 12.38 -11.44 21.09
N ILE A 144 11.15 -11.88 21.40
CA ILE A 144 10.61 -11.92 22.77
C ILE A 144 11.54 -12.70 23.71
N GLN A 145 12.05 -13.86 23.26
CA GLN A 145 12.95 -14.68 24.07
C GLN A 145 14.33 -14.06 24.29
N LYS A 146 14.74 -13.14 23.42
CA LYS A 146 16.03 -12.42 23.52
C LYS A 146 15.92 -11.15 24.37
N ASP A 147 14.80 -10.43 24.26
CA ASP A 147 14.57 -9.16 24.95
C ASP A 147 14.14 -9.45 26.41
N THR A 148 15.14 -9.72 27.28
CA THR A 148 14.92 -9.92 28.71
C THR A 148 14.68 -8.57 29.40
N GLY A 149 13.46 -8.03 29.28
CA GLY A 149 12.93 -7.02 30.21
C GLY A 149 13.30 -5.55 29.97
N LEU A 150 13.94 -5.18 28.88
CA LEU A 150 14.08 -3.77 28.49
C LEU A 150 12.86 -3.36 27.65
N VAL A 151 11.78 -2.99 28.33
CA VAL A 151 10.71 -2.20 27.70
C VAL A 151 11.33 -0.85 27.33
N SER A 152 11.35 -0.52 26.07
CA SER A 152 11.74 0.81 25.61
C SER A 152 10.71 1.83 26.12
N ASP A 153 11.14 2.96 26.66
CA ASP A 153 10.27 4.07 27.10
C ASP A 153 9.32 4.59 25.98
N ALA A 154 9.56 4.17 24.74
CA ALA A 154 8.76 4.48 23.56
C ALA A 154 7.72 3.39 23.20
N GLN A 155 7.50 2.37 24.04
CA GLN A 155 6.55 1.31 23.74
C GLN A 155 5.21 1.58 24.42
N LEU A 156 4.15 1.82 23.59
CA LEU A 156 2.80 2.15 24.03
C LEU A 156 1.92 0.91 24.28
N THR A 157 2.33 -0.27 23.81
CA THR A 157 1.58 -1.53 23.99
C THR A 157 2.51 -2.75 23.89
N THR A 158 2.07 -3.87 24.44
CA THR A 158 2.71 -5.17 24.28
C THR A 158 1.94 -6.03 23.26
N LEU A 159 2.59 -7.06 22.73
CA LEU A 159 1.94 -7.98 21.77
C LEU A 159 0.79 -8.73 22.39
N ASP A 160 0.89 -9.06 23.68
CA ASP A 160 -0.16 -9.78 24.44
C ASP A 160 -1.47 -8.98 24.57
N LEU A 161 -1.39 -7.66 24.37
CA LEU A 161 -2.55 -6.77 24.42
C LEU A 161 -3.16 -6.46 23.04
N LEU A 162 -2.54 -6.92 21.95
CA LEU A 162 -3.11 -6.75 20.61
C LEU A 162 -4.23 -7.76 20.37
N GLU A 163 -5.26 -7.31 19.65
CA GLU A 163 -6.40 -8.14 19.29
C GLU A 163 -6.01 -9.22 18.28
N ASP A 164 -6.40 -10.46 18.53
CA ASP A 164 -6.20 -11.61 17.65
C ASP A 164 -7.45 -12.04 16.88
N HIS A 165 -8.62 -11.64 17.37
CA HIS A 165 -9.93 -11.97 16.85
C HIS A 165 -10.21 -13.47 16.61
N LEU A 166 -9.49 -14.39 17.26
CA LEU A 166 -9.65 -15.85 17.09
C LEU A 166 -11.08 -16.31 17.35
N SER A 167 -11.75 -15.69 18.35
CA SER A 167 -13.14 -16.00 18.69
C SER A 167 -14.17 -15.60 17.63
N LYS A 168 -13.77 -14.77 16.66
CA LYS A 168 -14.63 -14.24 15.58
C LYS A 168 -14.31 -14.87 14.22
N MET A 169 -13.24 -15.66 14.13
CA MET A 169 -12.83 -16.34 12.90
C MET A 169 -13.85 -17.38 12.46
N SER A 170 -13.97 -17.56 11.15
CA SER A 170 -14.77 -18.65 10.59
C SER A 170 -14.15 -20.01 10.89
N PRO A 171 -14.94 -21.10 10.87
CA PRO A 171 -14.40 -22.46 11.03
C PRO A 171 -13.33 -22.80 9.97
N GLU A 172 -13.47 -22.26 8.77
CA GLU A 172 -12.53 -22.42 7.66
C GLU A 172 -11.20 -21.71 7.98
N ASP A 173 -11.24 -20.45 8.40
CA ASP A 173 -10.04 -19.66 8.77
C ASP A 173 -9.32 -20.28 9.96
N LEU A 174 -10.06 -20.76 10.97
CA LEU A 174 -9.50 -21.48 12.12
C LEU A 174 -8.82 -22.80 11.72
N LYS A 175 -9.32 -23.47 10.67
CA LYS A 175 -8.69 -24.69 10.14
C LYS A 175 -7.37 -24.35 9.44
N GLU A 176 -7.32 -23.28 8.64
CA GLU A 176 -6.09 -22.79 8.00
C GLU A 176 -5.06 -22.37 9.05
N LEU A 177 -5.50 -21.63 10.07
CA LEU A 177 -4.63 -21.23 11.19
C LEU A 177 -4.02 -22.45 11.90
N LYS A 178 -4.79 -23.50 12.16
CA LYS A 178 -4.27 -24.75 12.76
C LYS A 178 -3.20 -25.42 11.91
N VAL A 179 -3.31 -25.34 10.58
CA VAL A 179 -2.28 -25.85 9.67
C VAL A 179 -0.99 -25.04 9.82
N ASP A 180 -1.08 -23.72 9.89
CA ASP A 180 0.09 -22.86 10.10
C ASP A 180 0.72 -23.08 11.49
N VAL A 181 -0.08 -23.26 12.54
CA VAL A 181 0.40 -23.63 13.87
C VAL A 181 1.17 -24.96 13.83
N GLN A 182 0.64 -25.98 13.12
CA GLN A 182 1.34 -27.25 12.95
C GLN A 182 2.66 -27.08 12.17
N HIS A 183 2.67 -26.28 11.12
CA HIS A 183 3.89 -25.94 10.37
C HIS A 183 4.88 -25.21 11.26
N PHE A 184 4.44 -24.31 12.14
CA PHE A 184 5.28 -23.64 13.10
C PHE A 184 5.98 -24.62 14.03
N TYR A 185 5.28 -25.59 14.65
CA TYR A 185 5.91 -26.57 15.54
C TYR A 185 6.87 -27.51 14.83
N ASN A 186 6.63 -27.83 13.57
CA ASN A 186 7.58 -28.57 12.73
C ASN A 186 8.86 -27.75 12.47
N TYR A 187 8.72 -26.42 12.39
CA TYR A 187 9.80 -25.48 12.13
C TYR A 187 10.56 -25.06 13.40
N TRP A 188 9.84 -24.92 14.53
CA TRP A 188 10.41 -24.44 15.79
C TRP A 188 11.50 -25.34 16.31
N PRO A 189 12.73 -24.81 16.62
CA PRO A 189 13.82 -25.65 17.06
C PRO A 189 13.55 -26.29 18.44
N LYS A 190 13.70 -27.60 18.57
CA LYS A 190 13.52 -28.34 19.85
C LYS A 190 14.39 -27.82 21.01
N LYS A 191 15.47 -27.10 20.71
CA LYS A 191 16.37 -26.46 21.71
C LYS A 191 15.89 -25.08 22.16
N SER A 192 14.94 -24.46 21.47
CA SER A 192 14.32 -23.19 21.86
C SER A 192 13.38 -23.41 23.05
N LYS A 193 13.13 -22.35 23.83
CA LYS A 193 12.14 -22.45 24.92
C LYS A 193 10.80 -22.92 24.35
N PRO A 194 10.11 -23.84 25.03
CA PRO A 194 8.77 -24.26 24.64
C PRO A 194 7.82 -23.06 24.60
N VAL A 195 6.89 -23.07 23.66
CA VAL A 195 5.83 -22.05 23.53
C VAL A 195 4.50 -22.79 23.48
N GLY A 196 3.53 -22.33 24.28
CA GLY A 196 2.19 -22.90 24.29
C GLY A 196 1.44 -22.66 22.98
N GLU A 197 0.56 -23.62 22.60
CA GLU A 197 -0.20 -23.57 21.36
C GLU A 197 -1.15 -22.36 21.31
N ASP A 198 -1.78 -22.02 22.45
CA ASP A 198 -2.67 -20.87 22.56
C ASP A 198 -1.93 -19.58 22.26
N TYR A 199 -0.69 -19.42 22.74
CA TYR A 199 0.09 -18.22 22.48
C TYR A 199 0.59 -18.15 21.02
N VAL A 200 0.95 -19.27 20.44
CA VAL A 200 1.29 -19.33 19.01
C VAL A 200 0.07 -18.97 18.16
N SER A 201 -1.10 -19.52 18.49
CA SER A 201 -2.37 -19.21 17.82
C SER A 201 -2.72 -17.71 17.96
N HIS A 202 -2.58 -17.15 19.16
CA HIS A 202 -2.73 -15.72 19.41
C HIS A 202 -1.84 -14.89 18.47
N LEU A 203 -0.54 -15.20 18.36
CA LEU A 203 0.36 -14.47 17.47
C LEU A 203 -0.02 -14.59 16.00
N PHE A 204 -0.53 -15.73 15.54
CA PHE A 204 -1.07 -15.86 14.18
C PHE A 204 -2.30 -14.96 13.98
N GLY A 205 -3.22 -14.92 14.95
CA GLY A 205 -4.35 -13.99 14.93
C GLY A 205 -3.88 -12.53 14.89
N VAL A 206 -2.91 -12.17 15.75
CA VAL A 206 -2.33 -10.82 15.79
C VAL A 206 -1.74 -10.41 14.44
N ILE A 207 -0.92 -11.24 13.80
CA ILE A 207 -0.31 -10.88 12.50
C ILE A 207 -1.33 -10.78 11.39
N ASN A 208 -2.42 -11.56 11.43
CA ASN A 208 -3.48 -11.49 10.42
C ASN A 208 -4.24 -10.16 10.44
N CYS A 209 -4.48 -9.61 11.65
CA CYS A 209 -5.22 -8.37 11.82
C CYS A 209 -4.34 -7.12 11.90
N ASN A 210 -3.09 -7.27 12.36
CA ASN A 210 -2.19 -6.16 12.67
C ASN A 210 -0.91 -6.15 11.79
N GLY A 211 -0.77 -7.06 10.84
CA GLY A 211 0.36 -7.10 9.91
C GLY A 211 0.32 -5.95 8.92
N PHE A 212 1.45 -5.26 8.73
CA PHE A 212 1.60 -4.19 7.75
C PHE A 212 2.39 -4.68 6.55
N THR A 213 1.84 -4.48 5.36
CA THR A 213 2.56 -4.73 4.12
C THR A 213 3.70 -3.74 3.98
N LEU A 214 4.89 -4.25 3.71
CA LEU A 214 6.09 -3.46 3.45
C LEU A 214 6.30 -3.36 1.95
N SER A 215 6.53 -2.13 1.48
CA SER A 215 6.84 -1.87 0.07
C SER A 215 8.36 -1.87 -0.17
N ASP A 216 8.74 -1.93 -1.44
CA ASP A 216 10.12 -1.77 -1.87
C ASP A 216 10.64 -0.33 -1.60
N GLN A 217 11.90 -0.06 -1.98
CA GLN A 217 12.56 1.23 -1.75
C GLN A 217 11.89 2.43 -2.43
N ARG A 218 11.01 2.19 -3.39
CA ARG A 218 10.25 3.24 -4.10
C ARG A 218 8.79 3.32 -3.64
N GLY A 219 8.37 2.45 -2.73
CA GLY A 219 6.97 2.40 -2.29
C GLY A 219 5.98 1.89 -3.33
N LEU A 220 6.48 1.26 -4.41
CA LEU A 220 5.67 0.89 -5.57
C LEU A 220 5.11 -0.53 -5.50
N GLN A 221 5.83 -1.45 -4.86
CA GLN A 221 5.47 -2.86 -4.85
C GLN A 221 5.58 -3.45 -3.45
N ALA A 222 4.58 -4.23 -3.06
CA ALA A 222 4.60 -5.00 -1.83
C ALA A 222 5.71 -6.06 -1.90
N VAL A 223 6.56 -6.12 -0.88
CA VAL A 223 7.73 -7.03 -0.85
C VAL A 223 7.81 -7.88 0.42
N GLY A 224 6.98 -7.60 1.42
CA GLY A 224 7.00 -8.33 2.67
C GLY A 224 5.95 -7.86 3.64
N VAL A 225 5.97 -8.40 4.83
CA VAL A 225 5.07 -8.07 5.95
C VAL A 225 5.87 -7.84 7.22
N GLY A 226 5.40 -6.92 8.05
CA GLY A 226 6.01 -6.60 9.36
C GLY A 226 4.98 -6.23 10.41
N LEU A 227 5.38 -6.32 11.67
CA LEU A 227 4.57 -5.94 12.83
C LEU A 227 5.17 -4.70 13.49
N PHE A 228 4.31 -3.73 13.83
CA PHE A 228 4.63 -2.44 14.42
C PHE A 228 3.65 -2.17 15.57
N PRO A 229 3.98 -2.59 16.81
CA PRO A 229 3.04 -2.60 17.92
C PRO A 229 2.36 -1.26 18.21
N ASN A 230 3.10 -0.15 18.23
CA ASN A 230 2.52 1.16 18.49
C ASN A 230 1.57 1.58 17.35
N LEU A 231 1.93 1.30 16.10
CA LEU A 231 1.08 1.62 14.95
C LEU A 231 -0.22 0.79 14.95
N CYS A 232 -0.22 -0.42 15.53
CA CYS A 232 -1.42 -1.23 15.68
C CYS A 232 -2.51 -0.57 16.54
N LEU A 233 -2.16 0.44 17.34
CA LEU A 233 -3.11 1.22 18.14
C LEU A 233 -3.83 2.32 17.34
N VAL A 234 -3.42 2.61 16.11
CA VAL A 234 -4.06 3.63 15.26
C VAL A 234 -5.30 3.03 14.63
N ASN A 235 -6.47 3.56 14.99
CA ASN A 235 -7.76 3.07 14.53
C ASN A 235 -8.06 3.43 13.07
N HIS A 236 -9.10 2.79 12.54
CA HIS A 236 -9.59 3.02 11.19
C HIS A 236 -10.54 4.19 11.09
N ASP A 237 -10.40 4.97 10.02
CA ASP A 237 -11.43 5.79 9.41
C ASP A 237 -11.31 5.71 7.88
N CYS A 238 -12.44 5.71 7.15
CA CYS A 238 -12.41 5.70 5.67
C CYS A 238 -11.92 7.04 5.10
N TRP A 239 -11.98 8.12 5.90
CA TRP A 239 -11.45 9.45 5.58
C TRP A 239 -10.48 9.91 6.67
N PRO A 240 -9.31 9.27 6.71
CA PRO A 240 -8.40 9.38 7.84
C PRO A 240 -7.67 10.73 7.88
N ASN A 241 -7.18 11.11 9.06
CA ASN A 241 -6.33 12.29 9.24
C ASN A 241 -4.82 11.97 9.14
N CYS A 242 -4.45 10.69 9.05
CA CYS A 242 -3.06 10.25 8.90
C CYS A 242 -2.87 9.24 7.76
N THR A 243 -1.63 9.10 7.32
CA THR A 243 -1.19 8.04 6.40
C THR A 243 0.04 7.34 6.96
N VAL A 244 0.20 6.05 6.59
CA VAL A 244 1.36 5.23 6.95
C VAL A 244 2.25 5.06 5.73
N ILE A 245 3.51 5.44 5.86
CA ILE A 245 4.50 5.33 4.79
C ILE A 245 5.71 4.53 5.29
N LEU A 246 6.14 3.56 4.50
CA LEU A 246 7.42 2.90 4.74
C LEU A 246 8.55 3.86 4.33
N ASN A 247 9.31 4.31 5.29
CA ASN A 247 10.50 5.10 5.03
C ASN A 247 11.74 4.18 5.06
N PRO A 248 12.37 3.88 3.92
CA PRO A 248 13.54 2.99 3.87
C PRO A 248 14.80 3.58 4.52
N GLY A 249 14.68 4.76 5.13
CA GLY A 249 15.77 5.49 5.76
C GLY A 249 16.59 6.34 4.77
N ASN A 250 17.06 7.49 5.22
CA ASN A 250 18.05 8.27 4.49
C ASN A 250 19.36 7.48 4.44
N GLN A 251 19.88 7.23 3.25
CA GLN A 251 21.17 6.54 3.05
C GLN A 251 22.39 7.45 3.30
N THR A 252 22.20 8.62 3.88
CA THR A 252 23.30 9.49 4.26
C THR A 252 24.00 8.94 5.50
N ALA A 253 25.30 8.77 5.37
CA ALA A 253 26.25 7.99 6.15
C ALA A 253 26.40 8.30 7.65
N LEU A 254 25.46 8.96 8.31
CA LEU A 254 25.64 9.39 9.71
C LEU A 254 25.00 8.48 10.76
N ASP A 255 24.19 7.48 10.36
CA ASP A 255 23.56 6.55 11.30
C ASP A 255 23.63 5.10 10.81
N ALA A 256 24.79 4.50 10.95
CA ALA A 256 25.00 3.07 10.65
C ALA A 256 24.06 2.13 11.47
N SER A 257 23.54 2.60 12.61
CA SER A 257 22.58 1.87 13.44
C SER A 257 21.14 1.86 12.85
N PHE A 258 20.79 2.84 12.02
CA PHE A 258 19.48 2.97 11.38
C PHE A 258 19.34 2.24 10.04
N HIS A 259 20.45 1.89 9.39
CA HIS A 259 20.44 1.30 8.04
C HIS A 259 19.83 -0.10 7.94
N SER A 260 19.63 -0.79 9.05
CA SER A 260 19.12 -2.17 9.05
C SER A 260 17.68 -2.30 9.55
N LYS A 261 17.05 -1.23 10.03
CA LYS A 261 15.71 -1.31 10.63
C LYS A 261 14.68 -0.75 9.66
N ARG A 262 13.79 -1.59 9.22
CA ARG A 262 12.59 -1.24 8.44
C ARG A 262 11.72 -0.33 9.30
N ARG A 263 11.57 0.90 8.89
CA ARG A 263 10.89 1.94 9.64
C ARG A 263 9.67 2.42 8.86
N ILE A 264 8.58 2.57 9.56
CA ILE A 264 7.39 3.26 9.07
C ILE A 264 7.26 4.62 9.74
N GLU A 265 6.58 5.53 9.06
CA GLU A 265 6.20 6.83 9.58
C GLU A 265 4.69 6.97 9.52
N LEU A 266 4.08 7.40 10.63
CA LEU A 266 2.71 7.91 10.66
C LEU A 266 2.79 9.40 10.41
N ARG A 267 2.15 9.89 9.34
CA ARG A 267 2.22 11.29 8.92
C ARG A 267 0.83 11.91 8.86
N ALA A 268 0.72 13.15 9.35
CA ALA A 268 -0.50 13.93 9.31
C ALA A 268 -0.83 14.34 7.86
N LEU A 269 -2.09 14.16 7.43
CA LEU A 269 -2.59 14.56 6.11
C LEU A 269 -3.11 16.00 6.10
N GLY A 270 -3.39 16.55 7.25
CA GLY A 270 -3.89 17.90 7.46
C GLY A 270 -3.58 18.42 8.86
N LYS A 271 -4.26 19.47 9.25
CA LYS A 271 -4.23 19.94 10.63
C LYS A 271 -4.95 18.93 11.53
N ILE A 272 -4.31 18.53 12.64
CA ILE A 272 -4.89 17.67 13.69
C ILE A 272 -4.82 18.46 14.99
N SER A 273 -5.95 18.63 15.65
CA SER A 273 -6.04 19.39 16.90
C SER A 273 -5.57 18.57 18.09
N GLU A 274 -5.06 19.22 19.14
CA GLU A 274 -4.74 18.55 20.41
C GLU A 274 -5.95 17.76 20.93
N GLY A 275 -5.72 16.53 21.37
CA GLY A 275 -6.74 15.59 21.84
C GLY A 275 -7.50 14.83 20.75
N GLU A 276 -7.29 15.15 19.46
CA GLU A 276 -7.94 14.48 18.34
C GLU A 276 -7.39 13.07 18.14
N GLU A 277 -8.28 12.09 17.86
CA GLU A 277 -7.93 10.70 17.55
C GLU A 277 -7.15 10.62 16.25
N LEU A 278 -6.08 9.85 16.24
CA LEU A 278 -5.32 9.51 15.03
C LEU A 278 -5.98 8.34 14.32
N THR A 279 -6.20 8.48 13.03
CA THR A 279 -6.82 7.44 12.20
C THR A 279 -6.07 7.22 10.90
N VAL A 280 -6.12 5.98 10.41
CA VAL A 280 -5.63 5.60 9.08
C VAL A 280 -6.68 4.76 8.37
N SER A 281 -6.62 4.65 7.04
CA SER A 281 -7.52 3.74 6.33
C SER A 281 -6.94 2.34 6.24
N TYR A 282 -7.73 1.33 6.62
CA TYR A 282 -7.36 -0.09 6.53
C TYR A 282 -7.71 -0.69 5.17
N VAL A 283 -8.57 -0.04 4.40
CA VAL A 283 -9.04 -0.46 3.08
C VAL A 283 -8.90 0.68 2.07
N ASP A 284 -8.88 0.36 0.80
CA ASP A 284 -8.92 1.39 -0.24
C ASP A 284 -10.27 2.11 -0.21
N PHE A 285 -10.21 3.44 -0.28
CA PHE A 285 -11.38 4.29 -0.32
C PHE A 285 -12.23 4.10 -1.59
N LEU A 286 -11.61 3.70 -2.71
CA LEU A 286 -12.30 3.47 -4.00
C LEU A 286 -13.13 2.18 -4.00
N ASN A 287 -13.98 2.06 -3.00
CA ASN A 287 -15.05 1.08 -2.87
C ASN A 287 -16.28 1.79 -2.29
N VAL A 288 -17.48 1.42 -2.72
CA VAL A 288 -18.70 1.95 -2.11
C VAL A 288 -18.78 1.59 -0.62
N SER A 289 -19.51 2.37 0.16
CA SER A 289 -19.57 2.23 1.62
C SER A 289 -19.88 0.80 2.09
N LYS A 290 -20.84 0.13 1.44
CA LYS A 290 -21.19 -1.27 1.75
C LYS A 290 -20.04 -2.25 1.52
N ASP A 291 -19.25 -2.05 0.47
CA ASP A 291 -18.10 -2.91 0.19
C ASP A 291 -16.96 -2.65 1.17
N ARG A 292 -16.69 -1.38 1.51
CA ARG A 292 -15.71 -1.06 2.57
C ARG A 292 -16.10 -1.70 3.90
N GLN A 293 -17.37 -1.57 4.31
CA GLN A 293 -17.88 -2.19 5.54
C GLN A 293 -17.74 -3.72 5.49
N ARG A 294 -18.07 -4.34 4.35
CA ARG A 294 -17.91 -5.80 4.16
C ARG A 294 -16.45 -6.23 4.28
N LEU A 295 -15.52 -5.55 3.63
CA LEU A 295 -14.09 -5.84 3.70
C LEU A 295 -13.54 -5.67 5.12
N LEU A 296 -13.91 -4.58 5.80
CA LEU A 296 -13.51 -4.34 7.20
C LEU A 296 -14.07 -5.39 8.15
N LYS A 297 -15.32 -5.82 7.94
CA LYS A 297 -15.93 -6.90 8.74
C LYS A 297 -15.24 -8.24 8.53
N GLN A 298 -14.92 -8.57 7.29
CA GLN A 298 -14.26 -9.84 6.94
C GLN A 298 -12.83 -9.93 7.46
N GLN A 299 -12.05 -8.85 7.32
CA GLN A 299 -10.62 -8.87 7.64
C GLN A 299 -10.30 -8.42 9.07
N TYR A 300 -11.07 -7.45 9.61
CA TYR A 300 -10.79 -6.82 10.90
C TYR A 300 -11.92 -7.00 11.91
N TYR A 301 -12.99 -7.71 11.56
CA TYR A 301 -14.08 -8.15 12.45
C TYR A 301 -14.86 -7.00 13.12
N PHE A 302 -14.93 -5.81 12.51
CA PHE A 302 -15.74 -4.69 13.01
C PHE A 302 -16.62 -4.08 11.91
N ASP A 303 -17.71 -3.43 12.33
CA ASP A 303 -18.60 -2.68 11.45
C ASP A 303 -18.20 -1.20 11.48
N CYS A 304 -17.72 -0.66 10.34
CA CYS A 304 -17.32 0.73 10.27
C CYS A 304 -18.52 1.67 10.39
N LYS A 305 -18.44 2.59 11.35
CA LYS A 305 -19.45 3.61 11.64
C LYS A 305 -18.95 5.04 11.34
N CYS A 306 -17.88 5.19 10.53
CA CYS A 306 -17.40 6.51 10.13
C CYS A 306 -18.46 7.26 9.31
N GLU A 307 -18.36 8.57 9.25
CA GLU A 307 -19.32 9.44 8.54
C GLU A 307 -19.51 9.03 7.07
N HIS A 308 -18.42 8.71 6.37
CA HIS A 308 -18.46 8.28 4.96
C HIS A 308 -19.22 6.96 4.76
N CYS A 309 -19.13 6.03 5.70
CA CYS A 309 -19.84 4.75 5.60
C CYS A 309 -21.30 4.85 6.03
N THR A 310 -21.62 5.66 7.05
CA THR A 310 -23.00 5.81 7.54
C THR A 310 -23.86 6.67 6.63
N SER A 311 -23.27 7.70 6.01
CA SER A 311 -23.97 8.64 5.14
C SER A 311 -23.80 8.33 3.65
N GLY A 312 -23.01 7.32 3.28
CA GLY A 312 -22.76 6.98 1.87
C GLY A 312 -22.09 8.10 1.08
N ILE A 313 -21.26 8.92 1.75
CA ILE A 313 -20.60 10.06 1.10
C ILE A 313 -19.76 9.57 -0.07
N LYS A 314 -20.00 10.15 -1.25
CA LYS A 314 -19.40 9.83 -2.55
C LYS A 314 -19.85 8.50 -3.19
N ASP A 315 -20.73 7.70 -2.60
CA ASP A 315 -21.24 6.48 -3.24
C ASP A 315 -21.95 6.78 -4.55
N ASP A 316 -22.73 7.89 -4.63
CA ASP A 316 -23.37 8.33 -5.86
C ASP A 316 -22.36 8.67 -6.97
N LEU A 317 -21.22 9.26 -6.61
CA LEU A 317 -20.13 9.53 -7.55
C LEU A 317 -19.47 8.21 -8.00
N MET A 318 -19.25 7.28 -7.09
CA MET A 318 -18.60 5.99 -7.34
C MET A 318 -19.45 5.07 -8.23
N THR A 319 -20.78 5.25 -8.21
CA THR A 319 -21.75 4.50 -9.03
C THR A 319 -22.35 5.35 -10.14
N ALA A 320 -21.77 6.51 -10.43
CA ALA A 320 -22.31 7.47 -11.37
C ALA A 320 -22.60 6.85 -12.73
N VAL A 321 -23.79 7.11 -13.25
CA VAL A 321 -24.21 6.82 -14.62
C VAL A 321 -24.14 8.08 -15.46
N ARG A 322 -23.97 7.92 -16.78
CA ARG A 322 -23.95 9.04 -17.70
C ARG A 322 -25.36 9.63 -17.82
N ASP A 323 -25.42 10.94 -17.72
CA ASP A 323 -26.62 11.70 -17.98
C ASP A 323 -26.35 12.59 -19.20
N THR A 324 -27.02 12.32 -20.31
CA THR A 324 -26.90 13.11 -21.54
C THR A 324 -28.24 13.77 -21.79
N ASP A 325 -28.32 15.07 -21.51
CA ASP A 325 -29.53 15.89 -21.69
C ASP A 325 -30.78 15.35 -20.98
N GLY A 326 -30.61 14.84 -19.75
CA GLY A 326 -31.69 14.26 -18.94
C GLY A 326 -32.03 12.81 -19.30
N HIS A 327 -31.31 12.19 -20.23
CA HIS A 327 -31.50 10.80 -20.62
C HIS A 327 -30.46 9.89 -19.94
N LYS A 328 -30.91 9.21 -18.88
CA LYS A 328 -30.08 8.20 -18.16
C LYS A 328 -30.32 6.82 -18.77
N PRO A 329 -29.25 5.99 -18.86
CA PRO A 329 -29.39 4.58 -19.21
C PRO A 329 -30.39 3.85 -18.29
N SER A 330 -31.15 2.89 -18.82
CA SER A 330 -32.02 2.07 -17.97
C SER A 330 -31.23 1.24 -16.95
N ALA A 331 -31.87 0.87 -15.85
CA ALA A 331 -31.27 0.05 -14.83
C ALA A 331 -30.74 -1.30 -15.38
N ASP A 332 -31.45 -1.89 -16.35
CA ASP A 332 -31.02 -3.15 -16.99
C ASP A 332 -29.74 -2.96 -17.81
N VAL A 333 -29.61 -1.84 -18.54
CA VAL A 333 -28.38 -1.51 -19.28
C VAL A 333 -27.23 -1.29 -18.33
N VAL A 334 -27.43 -0.51 -17.26
CA VAL A 334 -26.41 -0.27 -16.23
C VAL A 334 -25.95 -1.59 -15.62
N LYS A 335 -26.89 -2.47 -15.25
CA LYS A 335 -26.58 -3.79 -14.71
C LYS A 335 -25.80 -4.66 -15.70
N ALA A 336 -26.23 -4.74 -16.95
CA ALA A 336 -25.56 -5.53 -17.97
C ALA A 336 -24.11 -5.07 -18.20
N VAL A 337 -23.87 -3.75 -18.24
CA VAL A 337 -22.51 -3.20 -18.40
C VAL A 337 -21.68 -3.38 -17.14
N THR A 338 -22.29 -3.34 -15.95
CA THR A 338 -21.61 -3.64 -14.68
C THR A 338 -21.15 -5.10 -14.64
N ASP A 339 -22.05 -6.05 -14.96
CA ASP A 339 -21.72 -7.49 -14.98
C ASP A 339 -20.62 -7.79 -16.02
N PHE A 340 -20.71 -7.16 -17.20
CA PHE A 340 -19.65 -7.25 -18.21
C PHE A 340 -18.31 -6.70 -17.68
N SER A 341 -18.32 -5.56 -16.99
CA SER A 341 -17.12 -4.92 -16.43
C SER A 341 -16.43 -5.79 -15.40
N LEU A 342 -17.19 -6.44 -14.53
CA LEU A 342 -16.65 -7.38 -13.54
C LEU A 342 -15.98 -8.58 -14.23
N GLN A 343 -16.60 -9.15 -15.26
CA GLN A 343 -16.01 -10.25 -16.04
C GLN A 343 -14.75 -9.80 -16.80
N ALA A 344 -14.76 -8.58 -17.33
CA ALA A 344 -13.60 -8.01 -18.02
C ALA A 344 -12.41 -7.84 -17.08
N LEU A 345 -12.63 -7.39 -15.84
CA LEU A 345 -11.56 -7.26 -14.84
C LEU A 345 -10.91 -8.61 -14.51
N VAL A 346 -11.69 -9.70 -14.41
CA VAL A 346 -11.15 -11.05 -14.21
C VAL A 346 -10.26 -11.46 -15.40
N LYS A 347 -10.72 -11.26 -16.64
CA LYS A 347 -9.95 -11.57 -17.84
C LYS A 347 -8.67 -10.72 -17.96
N ILE A 348 -8.73 -9.46 -17.56
CA ILE A 348 -7.57 -8.55 -17.49
C ILE A 348 -6.52 -9.14 -16.54
N GLU A 349 -6.92 -9.58 -15.37
CA GLU A 349 -5.98 -10.13 -14.38
C GLU A 349 -5.37 -11.47 -14.85
N GLU A 350 -6.17 -12.34 -15.47
CA GLU A 350 -5.66 -13.55 -16.10
C GLU A 350 -4.66 -13.28 -17.23
N ALA A 351 -4.89 -12.26 -18.05
CA ALA A 351 -3.98 -11.87 -19.13
C ALA A 351 -2.70 -11.23 -18.55
N ARG A 352 -2.81 -10.42 -17.48
CA ARG A 352 -1.65 -9.84 -16.76
C ARG A 352 -0.75 -10.93 -16.16
N THR A 353 -1.31 -11.90 -15.48
CA THR A 353 -0.55 -13.01 -14.87
C THR A 353 0.19 -13.84 -15.91
N LYS A 354 -0.36 -13.95 -17.12
CA LYS A 354 0.28 -14.62 -18.28
C LYS A 354 1.29 -13.72 -19.02
N GLY A 355 1.43 -12.45 -18.62
CA GLY A 355 2.28 -11.46 -19.30
C GLY A 355 1.76 -11.03 -20.68
N ASN A 356 0.49 -11.31 -21.01
CA ASN A 356 -0.10 -10.95 -22.29
C ASN A 356 -0.68 -9.53 -22.29
N PHE A 357 0.20 -8.53 -22.27
CA PHE A 357 -0.18 -7.12 -22.16
C PHE A 357 -0.96 -6.59 -23.37
N HIS A 358 -0.75 -7.14 -24.57
CA HIS A 358 -1.55 -6.78 -25.74
C HIS A 358 -3.03 -7.21 -25.59
N GLU A 359 -3.27 -8.37 -25.01
CA GLU A 359 -4.64 -8.82 -24.71
C GLU A 359 -5.29 -7.96 -23.63
N VAL A 360 -4.52 -7.55 -22.61
CA VAL A 360 -5.02 -6.59 -21.60
C VAL A 360 -5.51 -5.30 -22.26
N VAL A 361 -4.71 -4.70 -23.15
CA VAL A 361 -5.09 -3.47 -23.86
C VAL A 361 -6.35 -3.68 -24.70
N LYS A 362 -6.45 -4.80 -25.41
CA LYS A 362 -7.64 -5.13 -26.20
C LYS A 362 -8.89 -5.20 -25.34
N ILE A 363 -8.84 -5.95 -24.22
CA ILE A 363 -9.98 -6.06 -23.28
C ILE A 363 -10.33 -4.69 -22.69
N CYS A 364 -9.33 -3.85 -22.36
CA CYS A 364 -9.58 -2.50 -21.86
C CYS A 364 -10.31 -1.63 -22.90
N ARG A 365 -9.90 -1.63 -24.17
CA ARG A 365 -10.56 -0.88 -25.24
C ARG A 365 -12.00 -1.33 -25.44
N GLU A 366 -12.23 -2.64 -25.56
CA GLU A 366 -13.57 -3.22 -25.65
C GLU A 366 -14.46 -2.86 -24.45
N SER A 367 -13.86 -2.79 -23.26
CA SER A 367 -14.56 -2.39 -22.03
C SER A 367 -14.94 -0.92 -22.06
N LEU A 368 -14.04 -0.04 -22.47
CA LEU A 368 -14.29 1.39 -22.54
C LEU A 368 -15.36 1.73 -23.59
N GLU A 369 -15.37 1.05 -24.74
CA GLU A 369 -16.44 1.20 -25.75
C GLU A 369 -17.83 0.93 -25.18
N LYS A 370 -17.97 -0.03 -24.26
CA LYS A 370 -19.24 -0.35 -23.60
C LYS A 370 -19.55 0.53 -22.39
N GLN A 371 -18.52 0.94 -21.66
CA GLN A 371 -18.66 1.71 -20.43
C GLN A 371 -18.92 3.20 -20.69
N ASP A 372 -18.24 3.80 -21.68
CA ASP A 372 -18.31 5.24 -21.96
C ASP A 372 -19.73 5.76 -22.25
N PRO A 373 -20.63 5.03 -22.94
CA PRO A 373 -22.01 5.46 -23.11
C PRO A 373 -22.87 5.38 -21.84
N VAL A 374 -22.45 4.59 -20.84
CA VAL A 374 -23.28 4.21 -19.68
C VAL A 374 -22.81 4.83 -18.38
N PHE A 375 -21.50 4.86 -18.14
CA PHE A 375 -20.94 5.28 -16.87
C PHE A 375 -20.50 6.74 -16.86
N GLY A 376 -20.74 7.43 -15.75
CA GLY A 376 -20.17 8.74 -15.47
C GLY A 376 -18.66 8.66 -15.20
N GLY A 377 -17.93 9.77 -15.38
CA GLY A 377 -16.47 9.82 -15.30
C GLY A 377 -15.85 9.49 -13.92
N THR A 378 -16.67 9.35 -12.88
CA THR A 378 -16.25 8.94 -11.53
C THR A 378 -16.66 7.50 -11.18
N ASN A 379 -17.32 6.79 -12.11
CA ASN A 379 -17.73 5.41 -11.88
C ASN A 379 -16.53 4.48 -11.65
N LEU A 380 -16.56 3.68 -10.60
CA LEU A 380 -15.42 2.84 -10.21
C LEU A 380 -15.04 1.80 -11.27
N HIS A 381 -16.01 1.22 -11.97
CA HIS A 381 -15.73 0.24 -13.03
C HIS A 381 -14.99 0.89 -14.20
N LEU A 382 -15.39 2.09 -14.59
CA LEU A 382 -14.71 2.88 -15.61
C LEU A 382 -13.30 3.27 -15.17
N LEU A 383 -13.14 3.78 -13.95
CA LEU A 383 -11.86 4.22 -13.43
C LEU A 383 -10.83 3.08 -13.30
N ARG A 384 -11.28 1.88 -12.93
CA ARG A 384 -10.42 0.69 -12.87
C ARG A 384 -9.87 0.31 -14.25
N VAL A 385 -10.72 0.35 -15.28
CA VAL A 385 -10.30 0.07 -16.66
C VAL A 385 -9.38 1.17 -17.19
N LEU A 386 -9.69 2.45 -16.95
CA LEU A 386 -8.83 3.58 -17.32
C LEU A 386 -7.44 3.49 -16.69
N SER A 387 -7.38 3.14 -15.40
CA SER A 387 -6.11 2.96 -14.68
C SER A 387 -5.27 1.84 -15.31
N THR A 388 -5.89 0.69 -15.57
CA THR A 388 -5.20 -0.46 -16.18
C THR A 388 -4.73 -0.16 -17.60
N ALA A 389 -5.60 0.46 -18.42
CA ALA A 389 -5.27 0.84 -19.79
C ALA A 389 -4.09 1.81 -19.84
N SER A 390 -4.12 2.86 -19.00
CA SER A 390 -3.03 3.83 -18.92
C SER A 390 -1.71 3.18 -18.51
N GLU A 391 -1.73 2.31 -17.50
CA GLU A 391 -0.53 1.62 -17.01
C GLU A 391 0.08 0.71 -18.09
N VAL A 392 -0.73 -0.14 -18.69
CA VAL A 392 -0.25 -1.15 -19.65
C VAL A 392 0.18 -0.50 -20.98
N LEU A 393 -0.54 0.52 -21.45
CA LEU A 393 -0.14 1.28 -22.64
C LEU A 393 1.17 2.05 -22.41
N SER A 394 1.38 2.62 -21.21
CA SER A 394 2.65 3.26 -20.84
C SER A 394 3.80 2.24 -20.83
N PHE A 395 3.54 1.03 -20.32
CA PHE A 395 4.52 -0.06 -20.36
C PHE A 395 4.87 -0.47 -21.81
N LEU A 396 3.88 -0.48 -22.70
CA LEU A 396 4.05 -0.75 -24.13
C LEU A 396 4.54 0.47 -24.93
N GLN A 397 4.88 1.57 -24.26
CA GLN A 397 5.35 2.83 -24.83
C GLN A 397 4.35 3.53 -25.78
N GLN A 398 3.06 3.21 -25.68
CA GLN A 398 1.99 3.88 -26.41
C GLN A 398 1.50 5.12 -25.64
N PHE A 399 2.40 6.05 -25.39
CA PHE A 399 2.21 7.15 -24.44
C PHE A 399 1.07 8.11 -24.80
N THR A 400 0.84 8.38 -26.07
CA THR A 400 -0.21 9.31 -26.48
C THR A 400 -1.60 8.83 -26.07
N GLU A 401 -1.92 7.56 -26.35
CA GLU A 401 -3.19 6.96 -25.93
C GLU A 401 -3.26 6.80 -24.41
N ALA A 402 -2.15 6.35 -23.79
CA ALA A 402 -2.03 6.21 -22.35
C ALA A 402 -2.32 7.52 -21.61
N ALA A 403 -1.81 8.66 -22.11
CA ALA A 403 -2.02 9.97 -21.51
C ALA A 403 -3.51 10.37 -21.52
N GLY A 404 -4.25 10.08 -22.58
CA GLY A 404 -5.70 10.33 -22.62
C GLY A 404 -6.47 9.57 -21.56
N TYR A 405 -6.15 8.28 -21.34
CA TYR A 405 -6.78 7.48 -20.28
C TYR A 405 -6.30 7.91 -18.88
N ALA A 406 -5.01 8.25 -18.73
CA ALA A 406 -4.46 8.75 -17.48
C ALA A 406 -5.12 10.05 -17.02
N GLN A 407 -5.37 11.00 -17.94
CA GLN A 407 -6.05 12.25 -17.61
C GLN A 407 -7.47 11.99 -17.09
N ARG A 408 -8.25 11.17 -17.81
CA ARG A 408 -9.61 10.81 -17.40
C ARG A 408 -9.64 10.13 -16.03
N MET A 409 -8.69 9.25 -15.77
CA MET A 409 -8.52 8.59 -14.45
C MET A 409 -8.22 9.61 -13.36
N VAL A 410 -7.28 10.52 -13.57
CA VAL A 410 -6.92 11.57 -12.59
C VAL A 410 -8.10 12.48 -12.30
N ASP A 411 -8.86 12.89 -13.33
CA ASP A 411 -10.06 13.72 -13.17
C ASP A 411 -11.11 13.05 -12.28
N GLY A 412 -11.28 11.74 -12.40
CA GLY A 412 -12.17 10.97 -11.57
C GLY A 412 -11.64 10.79 -10.14
N TYR A 413 -10.37 10.41 -9.99
CA TYR A 413 -9.74 10.18 -8.70
C TYR A 413 -9.69 11.44 -7.84
N THR A 414 -9.42 12.60 -8.43
CA THR A 414 -9.39 13.90 -7.72
C THR A 414 -10.75 14.24 -7.10
N LYS A 415 -11.86 13.81 -7.70
CA LYS A 415 -13.20 14.01 -7.15
C LYS A 415 -13.54 13.04 -6.00
N LEU A 416 -12.90 11.88 -5.99
CA LEU A 416 -13.19 10.80 -5.05
C LEU A 416 -12.27 10.79 -3.83
N TYR A 417 -10.96 10.79 -4.01
CA TYR A 417 -10.00 10.71 -2.92
C TYR A 417 -9.93 11.97 -2.06
N HIS A 418 -9.39 11.80 -0.85
CA HIS A 418 -8.94 12.93 -0.04
C HIS A 418 -7.83 13.68 -0.78
N PRO A 419 -7.81 15.04 -0.77
CA PRO A 419 -6.81 15.82 -1.52
C PRO A 419 -5.34 15.43 -1.25
N ASN A 420 -5.02 15.08 -0.01
CA ASN A 420 -3.70 14.61 0.41
C ASN A 420 -3.63 13.07 0.50
N ASN A 421 -4.33 12.35 -0.37
CA ASN A 421 -4.25 10.88 -0.38
C ASN A 421 -3.00 10.42 -1.13
N ALA A 422 -2.23 9.51 -0.52
CA ALA A 422 -0.99 8.97 -1.10
C ALA A 422 -1.21 8.27 -2.44
N GLN A 423 -2.31 7.49 -2.58
CA GLN A 423 -2.64 6.79 -3.83
C GLN A 423 -2.99 7.77 -4.95
N LEU A 424 -3.72 8.85 -4.62
CA LEU A 424 -3.99 9.95 -5.55
C LEU A 424 -2.69 10.58 -6.04
N GLY A 425 -1.78 10.95 -5.12
CA GLY A 425 -0.48 11.53 -5.47
C GLY A 425 0.34 10.64 -6.39
N MET A 426 0.36 9.33 -6.11
CA MET A 426 1.03 8.32 -6.93
C MET A 426 0.38 8.17 -8.33
N ALA A 427 -0.94 8.22 -8.40
CA ALA A 427 -1.67 8.14 -9.67
C ALA A 427 -1.40 9.37 -10.55
N ILE A 428 -1.43 10.57 -9.95
CA ILE A 428 -1.11 11.83 -10.64
C ILE A 428 0.35 11.84 -11.10
N MET A 429 1.30 11.36 -10.29
CA MET A 429 2.70 11.24 -10.67
C MET A 429 2.86 10.36 -11.92
N ARG A 430 2.25 9.16 -11.92
CA ARG A 430 2.32 8.26 -13.09
C ARG A 430 1.70 8.91 -14.33
N ALA A 431 0.55 9.60 -14.19
CA ALA A 431 -0.06 10.34 -15.28
C ALA A 431 0.85 11.44 -15.80
N GLY A 432 1.49 12.23 -14.92
CA GLY A 432 2.44 13.27 -15.29
C GLY A 432 3.63 12.73 -16.09
N VAL A 433 4.22 11.62 -15.65
CA VAL A 433 5.31 10.95 -16.37
C VAL A 433 4.84 10.44 -17.74
N THR A 434 3.64 9.86 -17.82
CA THR A 434 3.05 9.41 -19.09
C THR A 434 2.84 10.56 -20.06
N HIS A 435 2.30 11.70 -19.60
CA HIS A 435 2.14 12.91 -20.40
C HIS A 435 3.50 13.47 -20.86
N TRP A 436 4.49 13.45 -19.99
CA TRP A 436 5.85 13.87 -20.35
C TRP A 436 6.42 13.01 -21.49
N HIS A 437 6.32 11.68 -21.38
CA HIS A 437 6.71 10.78 -22.47
C HIS A 437 5.87 10.97 -23.74
N ALA A 438 4.61 11.35 -23.65
CA ALA A 438 3.77 11.70 -24.79
C ALA A 438 4.10 13.05 -25.45
N GLY A 439 4.99 13.85 -24.85
CA GLY A 439 5.35 15.20 -25.37
C GLY A 439 4.37 16.30 -24.97
N LEU A 440 3.44 16.02 -24.08
CA LEU A 440 2.45 16.97 -23.59
C LEU A 440 3.01 17.75 -22.39
N ILE A 441 4.06 18.56 -22.64
CA ILE A 441 4.91 19.12 -21.58
C ILE A 441 4.16 20.04 -20.60
N GLU A 442 3.20 20.84 -21.05
CA GLU A 442 2.43 21.73 -20.17
C GLU A 442 1.57 20.93 -19.19
N ALA A 443 0.81 19.95 -19.70
CA ALA A 443 -0.01 19.05 -18.89
C ALA A 443 0.87 18.20 -17.96
N ALA A 444 1.98 17.68 -18.47
CA ALA A 444 2.95 16.90 -17.71
C ALA A 444 3.49 17.66 -16.50
N HIS A 445 3.98 18.88 -16.70
CA HIS A 445 4.51 19.70 -15.62
C HIS A 445 3.44 20.05 -14.58
N GLY A 446 2.22 20.39 -15.01
CA GLY A 446 1.10 20.64 -14.11
C GLY A 446 0.75 19.42 -13.22
N LEU A 447 0.68 18.24 -13.82
CA LEU A 447 0.43 16.99 -13.09
C LEU A 447 1.60 16.66 -12.12
N ILE A 448 2.84 16.82 -12.55
CA ILE A 448 4.03 16.57 -11.72
C ILE A 448 4.08 17.51 -10.52
N CYS A 449 3.77 18.80 -10.69
CA CYS A 449 3.66 19.76 -9.59
C CYS A 449 2.53 19.37 -8.61
N SER A 450 1.38 18.94 -9.13
CA SER A 450 0.25 18.50 -8.30
C SER A 450 0.59 17.23 -7.50
N ALA A 451 1.26 16.27 -8.14
CA ALA A 451 1.75 15.06 -7.46
C ALA A 451 2.77 15.40 -6.37
N TYR A 452 3.71 16.32 -6.67
CA TYR A 452 4.73 16.74 -5.69
C TYR A 452 4.10 17.39 -4.46
N ALA A 453 3.09 18.24 -4.63
CA ALA A 453 2.37 18.88 -3.52
C ALA A 453 1.71 17.86 -2.58
N ILE A 454 1.24 16.72 -3.11
CA ILE A 454 0.67 15.64 -2.29
C ILE A 454 1.78 14.78 -1.67
N LEU A 455 2.78 14.38 -2.47
CA LEU A 455 3.81 13.45 -2.01
C LEU A 455 4.77 14.07 -0.99
N ILE A 456 4.97 15.39 -1.01
CA ILE A 456 5.74 16.09 0.02
C ILE A 456 5.07 15.99 1.40
N ILE A 457 3.74 15.99 1.45
CA ILE A 457 2.95 15.82 2.68
C ILE A 457 2.96 14.35 3.11
N THR A 458 2.61 13.44 2.20
CA THR A 458 2.38 12.02 2.53
C THR A 458 3.69 11.25 2.73
N HIS A 459 4.69 11.45 1.89
CA HIS A 459 5.97 10.74 1.91
C HIS A 459 7.10 11.55 2.53
N GLY A 460 7.01 12.88 2.51
CA GLY A 460 8.06 13.78 2.99
C GLY A 460 9.19 13.99 1.98
N ALA A 461 9.96 15.07 2.18
CA ALA A 461 11.03 15.51 1.27
C ALA A 461 12.16 14.47 1.10
N HIS A 462 12.38 13.65 2.09
CA HIS A 462 13.50 12.70 2.11
C HIS A 462 13.17 11.33 1.52
N HIS A 463 11.91 11.05 1.26
CA HIS A 463 11.49 9.77 0.68
C HIS A 463 12.01 9.64 -0.77
N PRO A 464 12.52 8.47 -1.18
CA PRO A 464 13.12 8.29 -2.51
C PRO A 464 12.20 8.74 -3.65
N ILE A 465 10.90 8.43 -3.58
CA ILE A 465 9.95 8.80 -4.63
C ILE A 465 9.74 10.32 -4.73
N THR A 466 9.76 11.03 -3.60
CA THR A 466 9.63 12.49 -3.59
C THR A 466 10.88 13.14 -4.19
N LYS A 467 12.06 12.59 -3.88
CA LYS A 467 13.33 13.06 -4.48
C LYS A 467 13.39 12.81 -5.99
N ASP A 468 12.99 11.61 -6.43
CA ASP A 468 12.92 11.28 -7.86
C ASP A 468 11.95 12.24 -8.57
N LEU A 469 10.78 12.51 -7.97
CA LEU A 469 9.79 13.43 -8.52
C LEU A 469 10.27 14.88 -8.55
N GLU A 470 11.05 15.33 -7.57
CA GLU A 470 11.67 16.66 -7.57
C GLU A 470 12.61 16.87 -8.77
N VAL A 471 13.42 15.86 -9.09
CA VAL A 471 14.29 15.87 -10.26
C VAL A 471 13.45 15.98 -11.54
N ILE A 472 12.39 15.16 -11.66
CA ILE A 472 11.49 15.21 -12.83
C ILE A 472 10.77 16.56 -12.92
N ARG A 473 10.34 17.14 -11.79
CA ARG A 473 9.71 18.46 -11.73
C ARG A 473 10.63 19.54 -12.29
N THR A 474 11.88 19.56 -11.84
CA THR A 474 12.88 20.52 -12.33
C THR A 474 13.16 20.34 -13.83
N GLN A 475 13.27 19.10 -14.29
CA GLN A 475 13.50 18.82 -15.71
C GLN A 475 12.31 19.23 -16.57
N THR A 476 11.09 18.92 -16.18
CA THR A 476 9.89 19.34 -16.93
C THR A 476 9.68 20.85 -16.91
N GLU A 477 10.12 21.55 -15.86
CA GLU A 477 10.11 23.02 -15.80
C GLU A 477 11.05 23.64 -16.84
N MET A 478 12.28 23.11 -16.96
CA MET A 478 13.24 23.56 -17.98
C MET A 478 12.73 23.31 -19.41
N GLU A 479 12.17 22.11 -19.65
CA GLU A 479 11.59 21.76 -20.95
C GLU A 479 10.38 22.64 -21.29
N LEU A 480 9.54 22.95 -20.30
CA LEU A 480 8.41 23.87 -20.47
C LEU A 480 8.85 25.28 -20.80
N CYS A 481 9.92 25.78 -20.16
CA CYS A 481 10.50 27.07 -20.50
C CYS A 481 11.01 27.09 -21.95
N LEU A 482 11.71 26.04 -22.38
CA LEU A 482 12.19 25.91 -23.76
C LEU A 482 11.03 25.82 -24.76
N PHE A 483 10.00 25.04 -24.46
CA PHE A 483 8.78 24.92 -25.26
C PHE A 483 8.12 26.30 -25.47
N LYS A 484 7.95 27.06 -24.39
CA LYS A 484 7.37 28.41 -24.44
C LYS A 484 8.22 29.43 -25.23
N GLN A 485 9.55 29.25 -25.23
CA GLN A 485 10.44 30.09 -26.00
C GLN A 485 10.44 29.76 -27.50
N ASN A 486 10.46 28.47 -27.84
CA ASN A 486 10.46 28.00 -29.22
C ASN A 486 9.94 26.56 -29.34
N GLU A 487 8.67 26.43 -29.63
CA GLU A 487 7.99 25.12 -29.76
C GLU A 487 8.59 24.23 -30.86
N LEU A 488 8.98 24.81 -32.00
CA LEU A 488 9.57 24.06 -33.12
C LEU A 488 10.91 23.44 -32.74
N VAL A 489 11.76 24.21 -32.08
CA VAL A 489 13.06 23.71 -31.59
C VAL A 489 12.84 22.60 -30.54
N TYR A 490 11.94 22.80 -29.59
CA TYR A 490 11.62 21.80 -28.58
C TYR A 490 11.16 20.49 -29.22
N ARG A 491 10.22 20.52 -30.16
CA ARG A 491 9.72 19.34 -30.87
C ARG A 491 10.81 18.62 -31.63
N SER A 492 11.65 19.35 -32.37
CA SER A 492 12.77 18.76 -33.11
C SER A 492 13.81 18.09 -32.21
N MET A 493 14.18 18.73 -31.10
CA MET A 493 15.10 18.16 -30.12
C MET A 493 14.52 16.87 -29.51
N ARG A 494 13.23 16.86 -29.19
CA ARG A 494 12.55 15.71 -28.62
C ARG A 494 12.47 14.53 -29.60
N GLU A 495 12.16 14.79 -30.87
CA GLU A 495 12.16 13.76 -31.92
C GLU A 495 13.54 13.15 -32.11
N ALA A 496 14.59 13.97 -32.06
CA ALA A 496 15.96 13.50 -32.16
C ALA A 496 16.33 12.55 -30.99
N VAL A 497 15.97 12.92 -29.77
CA VAL A 497 16.20 12.08 -28.58
C VAL A 497 15.44 10.75 -28.65
N LEU A 498 14.17 10.76 -29.06
CA LEU A 498 13.34 9.56 -29.15
C LEU A 498 13.72 8.62 -30.30
N SER A 499 14.34 9.17 -31.38
CA SER A 499 14.73 8.38 -32.55
C SER A 499 16.18 7.91 -32.54
N ASP A 500 16.93 8.18 -31.46
CA ASP A 500 18.38 7.91 -31.36
C ASP A 500 19.21 8.51 -32.53
N LYS A 501 18.66 9.51 -33.21
CA LYS A 501 19.34 10.20 -34.32
C LYS A 501 20.22 11.31 -33.77
N PRO A 502 21.43 11.51 -34.30
CA PRO A 502 22.25 12.65 -33.93
C PRO A 502 21.52 13.95 -34.24
N MET A 503 21.52 14.89 -33.27
CA MET A 503 20.93 16.23 -33.46
C MET A 503 21.58 16.91 -34.65
N MET A 504 20.80 17.19 -35.70
CA MET A 504 21.24 18.09 -36.76
C MET A 504 21.35 19.51 -36.20
N HIS A 505 22.50 20.11 -36.27
CA HIS A 505 22.70 21.47 -35.79
C HIS A 505 21.75 22.42 -36.54
N ALA A 506 21.00 23.22 -35.79
CA ALA A 506 20.00 24.19 -36.29
C ALA A 506 20.61 25.30 -37.22
N GLY A 507 21.89 25.18 -37.57
CA GLY A 507 22.62 26.09 -38.48
C GLY A 507 22.60 25.72 -39.96
N GLU A 508 22.13 24.52 -40.35
CA GLU A 508 22.21 24.06 -41.75
C GLU A 508 20.94 24.26 -42.59
N GLN A 509 19.84 24.72 -42.00
CA GLN A 509 18.58 24.95 -42.73
C GLN A 509 18.44 26.39 -43.34
N ILE A 510 19.44 27.26 -43.25
CA ILE A 510 19.36 28.62 -43.77
C ILE A 510 20.04 28.77 -45.15
N LYS A 511 20.54 27.74 -45.80
CA LYS A 511 21.28 27.83 -47.07
C LYS A 511 20.65 27.13 -48.27
N THR A 512 19.34 27.02 -48.38
CA THR A 512 18.72 26.58 -49.65
C THR A 512 17.46 27.38 -50.00
N THR A 513 17.55 28.71 -50.03
CA THR A 513 16.66 29.57 -50.85
C THR A 513 17.42 30.80 -51.21
N SER A 514 18.14 30.72 -52.29
CA SER A 514 18.52 31.86 -53.14
C SER A 514 18.56 31.39 -54.59
#